data_fbc3e9ebb5145aba7f669a30bde970fd
#
_entry.id   fbc3e9ebb5145aba7f669a30bde970fd
#
_cell.length_a   1.000
_cell.length_b   1.000
_cell.length_c   1.000
_cell.angle_alpha   90.00
_cell.angle_beta   90.00
_cell.angle_gamma   90.00
#
_symmetry.space_group_name_H-M   'P 1'
#
loop_
_entity.id
_entity.type
_entity.pdbx_description
1 polymer ?
#
loop_
_entity_poly.entity_id
_entity_poly.type
_entity_poly.pdbx_seq_one_letter_code
_entity_poly.pdbx_strand_id
1 'polypeptide(L)'
;MIRRFAQRFPDVKLSLRQGTPFDVSRLVVSGAADLCIATEPLEPPPDLVLLPCYKLERVVLTPAGHPLLKVKRLTLEALARYPLITYDYAFIGRSKTVGAFEARGIEPNIVLNAIDADVIKTYVEFGLGIAIIPDMAYDRRRDKNLRAIDASHLFEPNTIHVGIRRNHYLRGYMYAFIELFAPHLKRQVVEKAITEAATRRARI
;
A
#
# COMPACT_ATOMS: atom_id res chain seq x y z
N MET A 1 6.58 13.82 -5.74
CA MET A 1 6.61 14.29 -4.36
C MET A 1 8.07 14.48 -3.88
N ILE A 2 8.93 13.44 -3.83
CA ILE A 2 10.33 13.49 -3.32
C ILE A 2 11.17 14.58 -3.98
N ARG A 3 11.12 14.74 -5.32
CA ARG A 3 11.85 15.82 -6.02
C ARG A 3 11.50 17.22 -5.49
N ARG A 4 10.21 17.49 -5.25
CA ARG A 4 9.74 18.79 -4.70
C ARG A 4 10.23 18.99 -3.26
N PHE A 5 10.27 17.91 -2.48
CA PHE A 5 10.79 17.96 -1.12
C PHE A 5 12.30 18.26 -1.11
N ALA A 6 13.10 17.55 -1.90
CA ALA A 6 14.54 17.77 -1.99
C ALA A 6 14.91 19.19 -2.48
N GLN A 7 14.10 19.77 -3.40
CA GLN A 7 14.27 21.16 -3.82
C GLN A 7 13.99 22.17 -2.70
N ARG A 8 13.02 21.87 -1.83
CA ARG A 8 12.62 22.75 -0.72
C ARG A 8 13.55 22.63 0.50
N PHE A 9 14.16 21.46 0.68
CA PHE A 9 15.02 21.14 1.82
C PHE A 9 16.30 20.45 1.34
N PRO A 10 17.21 21.17 0.67
CA PRO A 10 18.39 20.57 0.03
C PRO A 10 19.37 19.94 1.04
N ASP A 11 19.40 20.43 2.28
CA ASP A 11 20.28 19.92 3.33
C ASP A 11 19.72 18.68 4.05
N VAL A 12 18.46 18.29 3.78
CA VAL A 12 17.84 17.12 4.38
C VAL A 12 18.15 15.88 3.56
N LYS A 13 18.93 14.97 4.13
CA LYS A 13 19.21 13.66 3.51
C LYS A 13 18.03 12.72 3.71
N LEU A 14 17.54 12.15 2.60
CA LEU A 14 16.49 11.13 2.59
C LEU A 14 17.11 9.74 2.49
N SER A 15 16.68 8.84 3.38
CA SER A 15 16.97 7.40 3.28
C SER A 15 15.65 6.66 3.14
N LEU A 16 15.51 5.86 2.09
CA LEU A 16 14.32 5.06 1.83
C LEU A 16 14.59 3.60 2.19
N ARG A 17 13.67 3.00 2.93
CA ARG A 17 13.67 1.57 3.25
C ARG A 17 12.35 0.96 2.82
N GLN A 18 12.41 -0.25 2.28
CA GLN A 18 11.23 -1.01 1.86
C GLN A 18 11.01 -2.18 2.82
N GLY A 19 9.75 -2.61 2.92
CA GLY A 19 9.35 -3.75 3.73
C GLY A 19 7.83 -3.88 3.76
N THR A 20 7.35 -4.90 4.45
CA THR A 20 5.92 -5.07 4.69
C THR A 20 5.37 -3.95 5.60
N PRO A 21 4.06 -3.70 5.65
CA PRO A 21 3.47 -2.74 6.59
C PRO A 21 3.88 -2.98 8.05
N PHE A 22 4.07 -4.23 8.44
CA PHE A 22 4.57 -4.61 9.75
C PHE A 22 6.01 -4.18 9.97
N ASP A 23 6.92 -4.49 9.02
CA ASP A 23 8.34 -4.17 9.14
C ASP A 23 8.59 -2.66 9.21
N VAL A 24 7.97 -1.89 8.29
CA VAL A 24 8.17 -0.44 8.27
C VAL A 24 7.57 0.25 9.50
N SER A 25 6.49 -0.28 10.05
CA SER A 25 5.91 0.19 11.31
C SER A 25 6.87 -0.02 12.49
N ARG A 26 7.53 -1.18 12.55
CA ARG A 26 8.55 -1.46 13.56
C ARG A 26 9.77 -0.55 13.46
N LEU A 27 10.21 -0.23 12.23
CA LEU A 27 11.31 0.73 12.03
C LEU A 27 10.97 2.10 12.61
N VAL A 28 9.71 2.56 12.49
CA VAL A 28 9.28 3.84 13.07
C VAL A 28 9.21 3.76 14.59
N VAL A 29 8.62 2.71 15.14
CA VAL A 29 8.51 2.56 16.60
C VAL A 29 9.87 2.43 17.26
N SER A 30 10.82 1.72 16.65
CA SER A 30 12.20 1.60 17.16
C SER A 30 13.04 2.88 16.98
N GLY A 31 12.57 3.85 16.19
CA GLY A 31 13.31 5.06 15.86
C GLY A 31 14.37 4.88 14.76
N ALA A 32 14.39 3.72 14.09
CA ALA A 32 15.25 3.46 12.93
C ALA A 32 14.77 4.15 11.65
N ALA A 33 13.52 4.63 11.66
CA ALA A 33 12.94 5.50 10.64
C ALA A 33 12.11 6.61 11.33
N ASP A 34 12.04 7.78 10.70
CA ASP A 34 11.30 8.93 11.23
C ASP A 34 9.78 8.81 10.99
N LEU A 35 9.40 8.25 9.84
CA LEU A 35 8.01 7.98 9.46
C LEU A 35 7.93 6.81 8.49
N CYS A 36 6.76 6.19 8.35
CA CYS A 36 6.49 5.21 7.30
C CYS A 36 5.28 5.64 6.46
N ILE A 37 5.24 5.11 5.24
CA ILE A 37 4.08 5.20 4.35
C ILE A 37 3.71 3.77 3.98
N ALA A 38 2.58 3.30 4.47
CA ALA A 38 2.13 1.93 4.24
C ALA A 38 0.62 1.83 4.34
N THR A 39 0.05 0.71 3.91
CA THR A 39 -1.29 0.32 4.33
C THR A 39 -1.29 0.01 5.82
N GLU A 40 -2.48 0.01 6.43
CA GLU A 40 -2.62 -0.32 7.85
C GLU A 40 -2.08 -1.73 8.12
N PRO A 41 -1.15 -1.88 9.09
CA PRO A 41 -0.73 -3.21 9.52
C PRO A 41 -1.87 -3.91 10.25
N LEU A 42 -1.90 -5.24 10.20
CA LEU A 42 -2.95 -6.05 10.84
C LEU A 42 -3.06 -5.80 12.35
N GLU A 43 -1.93 -5.65 12.98
CA GLU A 43 -1.79 -5.34 14.40
C GLU A 43 -0.92 -4.09 14.53
N PRO A 44 -1.54 -2.90 14.53
CA PRO A 44 -0.78 -1.66 14.66
C PRO A 44 -0.06 -1.62 16.01
N PRO A 45 1.26 -1.36 16.02
CA PRO A 45 1.96 -1.16 17.29
C PRO A 45 1.32 -0.04 18.12
N PRO A 46 1.19 -0.19 19.45
CA PRO A 46 0.49 0.78 20.29
C PRO A 46 1.14 2.17 20.29
N ASP A 47 2.43 2.23 19.97
CA ASP A 47 3.19 3.48 19.90
C ASP A 47 3.27 4.07 18.47
N LEU A 48 2.48 3.53 17.55
CA LEU A 48 2.33 4.07 16.20
C LEU A 48 1.05 4.91 16.10
N VAL A 49 1.17 6.12 15.56
CA VAL A 49 0.04 6.96 15.17
C VAL A 49 -0.12 6.86 13.66
N LEU A 50 -1.28 6.43 13.20
CA LEU A 50 -1.59 6.27 11.78
C LEU A 50 -2.46 7.43 11.30
N LEU A 51 -1.98 8.15 10.30
CA LEU A 51 -2.68 9.26 9.66
C LEU A 51 -3.19 8.80 8.29
N PRO A 52 -4.51 8.70 8.07
CA PRO A 52 -5.06 8.23 6.81
C PRO A 52 -4.79 9.23 5.68
N CYS A 53 -4.31 8.73 4.54
CA CYS A 53 -3.92 9.55 3.38
C CYS A 53 -4.83 9.32 2.18
N TYR A 54 -4.80 8.12 1.60
CA TYR A 54 -5.49 7.77 0.37
C TYR A 54 -6.11 6.39 0.44
N LYS A 55 -7.25 6.21 -0.22
CA LYS A 55 -7.77 4.88 -0.52
C LYS A 55 -7.07 4.33 -1.76
N LEU A 56 -6.74 3.06 -1.73
CA LEU A 56 -6.13 2.32 -2.83
C LEU A 56 -7.15 1.34 -3.37
N GLU A 57 -7.68 1.64 -4.54
CA GLU A 57 -8.52 0.71 -5.29
C GLU A 57 -7.65 -0.40 -5.91
N ARG A 58 -8.30 -1.49 -6.31
CA ARG A 58 -7.62 -2.65 -6.89
C ARG A 58 -7.87 -2.73 -8.38
N VAL A 59 -6.83 -3.10 -9.10
CA VAL A 59 -6.88 -3.49 -10.50
C VAL A 59 -6.31 -4.89 -10.67
N VAL A 60 -6.84 -5.61 -11.66
CA VAL A 60 -6.23 -6.84 -12.15
C VAL A 60 -5.27 -6.47 -13.28
N LEU A 61 -4.01 -6.81 -13.10
CA LEU A 61 -2.97 -6.59 -14.08
C LEU A 61 -2.76 -7.86 -14.92
N THR A 62 -2.72 -7.68 -16.24
CA THR A 62 -2.53 -8.77 -17.20
C THR A 62 -1.56 -8.37 -18.30
N PRO A 63 -0.93 -9.33 -19.00
CA PRO A 63 -0.25 -9.05 -20.26
C PRO A 63 -1.23 -8.45 -21.29
N ALA A 64 -0.71 -7.69 -22.23
CA ALA A 64 -1.49 -7.23 -23.39
C ALA A 64 -2.03 -8.45 -24.17
N GLY A 65 -3.32 -8.39 -24.55
CA GLY A 65 -3.98 -9.50 -25.28
C GLY A 65 -4.56 -10.62 -24.41
N HIS A 66 -4.45 -10.53 -23.09
CA HIS A 66 -4.99 -11.55 -22.18
C HIS A 66 -6.52 -11.72 -22.32
N PRO A 67 -7.06 -12.96 -22.21
CA PRO A 67 -8.51 -13.23 -22.37
C PRO A 67 -9.41 -12.42 -21.44
N LEU A 68 -8.99 -12.13 -20.22
CA LEU A 68 -9.75 -11.33 -19.25
C LEU A 68 -10.06 -9.91 -19.75
N LEU A 69 -9.30 -9.39 -20.72
CA LEU A 69 -9.57 -8.07 -21.33
C LEU A 69 -10.87 -8.03 -22.14
N LYS A 70 -11.40 -9.19 -22.51
CA LYS A 70 -12.66 -9.34 -23.27
C LYS A 70 -13.87 -9.61 -22.37
N VAL A 71 -13.65 -9.81 -21.07
CA VAL A 71 -14.71 -10.08 -20.09
C VAL A 71 -15.43 -8.77 -19.76
N LYS A 72 -16.75 -8.74 -19.87
CA LYS A 72 -17.56 -7.53 -19.59
C LYS A 72 -17.47 -7.09 -18.14
N ARG A 73 -17.41 -8.04 -17.21
CA ARG A 73 -17.29 -7.79 -15.76
C ARG A 73 -16.47 -8.89 -15.13
N LEU A 74 -15.43 -8.53 -14.41
CA LEU A 74 -14.62 -9.49 -13.67
C LEU A 74 -15.42 -10.13 -12.53
N THR A 75 -15.11 -11.40 -12.25
CA THR A 75 -15.59 -12.12 -11.06
C THR A 75 -14.40 -12.85 -10.43
N LEU A 76 -14.51 -13.20 -9.15
CA LEU A 76 -13.46 -13.96 -8.44
C LEU A 76 -13.24 -15.34 -9.07
N GLU A 77 -14.34 -15.99 -9.53
CA GLU A 77 -14.28 -17.28 -10.20
C GLU A 77 -13.52 -17.19 -11.55
N ALA A 78 -13.68 -16.08 -12.27
CA ALA A 78 -12.94 -15.86 -13.52
C ALA A 78 -11.44 -15.62 -13.24
N LEU A 79 -11.10 -14.92 -12.17
CA LEU A 79 -9.71 -14.68 -11.77
C LEU A 79 -9.04 -15.96 -11.29
N ALA A 80 -9.73 -16.79 -10.50
CA ALA A 80 -9.21 -18.04 -9.95
C ALA A 80 -8.81 -19.07 -11.01
N ARG A 81 -9.26 -18.91 -12.27
CA ARG A 81 -8.86 -19.78 -13.39
C ARG A 81 -7.43 -19.53 -13.89
N TYR A 82 -6.79 -18.47 -13.44
CA TYR A 82 -5.46 -18.08 -13.87
C TYR A 82 -4.46 -18.14 -12.71
N PRO A 83 -3.17 -18.42 -12.99
CA PRO A 83 -2.14 -18.27 -12.00
C PRO A 83 -2.10 -16.84 -11.48
N LEU A 84 -2.04 -16.67 -10.14
CA LEU A 84 -2.07 -15.38 -9.48
C LEU A 84 -0.70 -15.05 -8.90
N ILE A 85 -0.23 -13.85 -9.18
CA ILE A 85 0.94 -13.24 -8.54
C ILE A 85 0.43 -12.21 -7.53
N THR A 86 0.89 -12.25 -6.29
CA THR A 86 0.38 -11.39 -5.23
C THR A 86 1.49 -10.84 -4.34
N TYR A 87 1.10 -9.97 -3.42
CA TYR A 87 2.03 -9.46 -2.41
C TYR A 87 2.29 -10.51 -1.32
N ASP A 88 3.53 -10.56 -0.82
CA ASP A 88 3.99 -11.54 0.17
C ASP A 88 3.13 -11.54 1.44
N TYR A 89 2.74 -10.38 1.95
CA TYR A 89 1.86 -10.25 3.12
C TYR A 89 0.43 -10.77 2.89
N ALA A 90 0.05 -11.13 1.66
CA ALA A 90 -1.22 -11.79 1.37
C ALA A 90 -1.29 -13.22 1.96
N PHE A 91 -0.14 -13.87 2.18
CA PHE A 91 -0.07 -15.21 2.77
C PHE A 91 -0.36 -15.25 4.28
N ILE A 92 -0.30 -14.13 4.98
CA ILE A 92 -0.52 -14.10 6.44
C ILE A 92 -2.01 -14.18 6.81
N GLY A 93 -2.85 -14.76 5.93
CA GLY A 93 -4.23 -15.18 6.23
C GLY A 93 -5.24 -14.05 6.52
N ARG A 94 -4.89 -12.78 6.24
CA ARG A 94 -5.76 -11.63 6.51
C ARG A 94 -5.68 -10.54 5.44
N SER A 95 -5.09 -10.85 4.27
CA SER A 95 -5.12 -9.95 3.13
C SER A 95 -6.57 -9.79 2.63
N LYS A 96 -7.04 -8.56 2.47
CA LYS A 96 -8.35 -8.28 1.89
C LYS A 96 -8.54 -8.94 0.52
N THR A 97 -7.45 -9.12 -0.22
CA THR A 97 -7.47 -9.78 -1.54
C THR A 97 -7.73 -11.28 -1.41
N VAL A 98 -6.97 -11.99 -0.58
CA VAL A 98 -7.17 -13.44 -0.35
C VAL A 98 -8.48 -13.68 0.38
N GLY A 99 -8.80 -12.88 1.39
CA GLY A 99 -10.06 -12.97 2.13
C GLY A 99 -11.32 -12.81 1.26
N ALA A 100 -11.24 -12.05 0.16
CA ALA A 100 -12.35 -11.94 -0.78
C ALA A 100 -12.61 -13.27 -1.52
N PHE A 101 -11.57 -14.03 -1.87
CA PHE A 101 -11.71 -15.37 -2.44
C PHE A 101 -12.22 -16.37 -1.40
N GLU A 102 -11.62 -16.39 -0.22
CA GLU A 102 -12.00 -17.28 0.89
C GLU A 102 -13.47 -17.12 1.28
N ALA A 103 -13.97 -15.88 1.35
CA ALA A 103 -15.37 -15.57 1.64
C ALA A 103 -16.35 -16.17 0.63
N ARG A 104 -15.88 -16.55 -0.57
CA ARG A 104 -16.66 -17.23 -1.62
C ARG A 104 -16.34 -18.73 -1.70
N GLY A 105 -15.49 -19.26 -0.82
CA GLY A 105 -15.04 -20.65 -0.89
C GLY A 105 -14.17 -20.94 -2.12
N ILE A 106 -13.47 -19.93 -2.65
CA ILE A 106 -12.60 -20.05 -3.82
C ILE A 106 -11.16 -20.03 -3.32
N GLU A 107 -10.36 -21.00 -3.77
CA GLU A 107 -8.94 -21.06 -3.52
C GLU A 107 -8.19 -20.49 -4.74
N PRO A 108 -7.52 -19.33 -4.62
CA PRO A 108 -6.76 -18.77 -5.73
C PRO A 108 -5.46 -19.54 -5.95
N ASN A 109 -5.10 -19.82 -7.21
CA ASN A 109 -3.84 -20.46 -7.57
C ASN A 109 -2.68 -19.47 -7.50
N ILE A 110 -2.13 -19.25 -6.31
CA ILE A 110 -0.99 -18.34 -6.11
C ILE A 110 0.31 -19.03 -6.50
N VAL A 111 0.97 -18.54 -7.55
CA VAL A 111 2.21 -19.12 -8.09
C VAL A 111 3.47 -18.34 -7.73
N LEU A 112 3.34 -17.08 -7.36
CA LEU A 112 4.45 -16.22 -6.93
C LEU A 112 3.95 -15.13 -6.00
N ASN A 113 4.78 -14.75 -5.03
CA ASN A 113 4.58 -13.59 -4.18
C ASN A 113 5.83 -12.71 -4.15
N ALA A 114 5.63 -11.42 -4.00
CA ALA A 114 6.70 -10.43 -3.87
C ALA A 114 6.23 -9.24 -3.03
N ILE A 115 7.16 -8.50 -2.45
CA ILE A 115 6.86 -7.29 -1.66
C ILE A 115 6.78 -6.03 -2.51
N ASP A 116 7.21 -6.08 -3.76
CA ASP A 116 7.35 -4.92 -4.65
C ASP A 116 6.48 -5.05 -5.90
N ALA A 117 5.75 -3.98 -6.24
CA ALA A 117 4.88 -3.94 -7.40
C ALA A 117 5.64 -4.06 -8.74
N ASP A 118 6.87 -3.53 -8.84
CA ASP A 118 7.64 -3.58 -10.08
C ASP A 118 8.13 -5.01 -10.34
N VAL A 119 8.44 -5.77 -9.29
CA VAL A 119 8.72 -7.21 -9.39
C VAL A 119 7.49 -7.96 -9.86
N ILE A 120 6.32 -7.71 -9.25
CA ILE A 120 5.05 -8.33 -9.66
C ILE A 120 4.75 -8.03 -11.13
N LYS A 121 4.88 -6.77 -11.57
CA LYS A 121 4.65 -6.34 -12.95
C LYS A 121 5.57 -7.08 -13.94
N THR A 122 6.84 -7.23 -13.59
CA THR A 122 7.82 -7.94 -14.41
C THR A 122 7.39 -9.37 -14.69
N TYR A 123 6.96 -10.12 -13.66
CA TYR A 123 6.54 -11.50 -13.84
C TYR A 123 5.17 -11.67 -14.53
N VAL A 124 4.27 -10.66 -14.36
CA VAL A 124 3.05 -10.61 -15.19
C VAL A 124 3.40 -10.38 -16.67
N GLU A 125 4.34 -9.47 -16.97
CA GLU A 125 4.80 -9.21 -18.33
C GLU A 125 5.43 -10.46 -18.98
N PHE A 126 6.14 -11.27 -18.22
CA PHE A 126 6.69 -12.56 -18.65
C PHE A 126 5.62 -13.65 -18.81
N GLY A 127 4.35 -13.37 -18.49
CA GLY A 127 3.25 -14.32 -18.68
C GLY A 127 3.16 -15.40 -17.61
N LEU A 128 3.81 -15.22 -16.44
CA LEU A 128 3.74 -16.19 -15.35
C LEU A 128 2.34 -16.26 -14.72
N GLY A 129 1.54 -15.22 -14.85
CA GLY A 129 0.18 -15.14 -14.32
C GLY A 129 -0.40 -13.74 -14.45
N ILE A 130 -1.52 -13.52 -13.76
CA ILE A 130 -2.14 -12.21 -13.56
C ILE A 130 -1.82 -11.70 -12.16
N ALA A 131 -1.99 -10.40 -11.89
CA ALA A 131 -1.80 -9.87 -10.54
C ALA A 131 -2.93 -8.96 -10.10
N ILE A 132 -3.16 -8.88 -8.78
CA ILE A 132 -4.07 -7.92 -8.15
C ILE A 132 -3.20 -6.91 -7.41
N ILE A 133 -3.14 -5.68 -7.92
CA ILE A 133 -2.29 -4.62 -7.39
C ILE A 133 -3.12 -3.35 -7.13
N PRO A 134 -2.61 -2.38 -6.34
CA PRO A 134 -3.19 -1.04 -6.27
C PRO A 134 -3.16 -0.36 -7.65
N ASP A 135 -4.22 0.36 -7.97
CA ASP A 135 -4.37 1.11 -9.23
C ASP A 135 -3.20 2.08 -9.46
N MET A 136 -2.76 2.76 -8.42
CA MET A 136 -1.63 3.71 -8.47
C MET A 136 -0.28 3.07 -8.80
N ALA A 137 -0.13 1.75 -8.70
CA ALA A 137 1.09 1.04 -9.05
C ALA A 137 1.21 0.80 -10.56
N TYR A 138 0.13 0.99 -11.33
CA TYR A 138 0.11 0.86 -12.78
C TYR A 138 0.20 2.23 -13.47
N ASP A 139 1.15 2.38 -14.38
CA ASP A 139 1.28 3.54 -15.26
C ASP A 139 1.28 3.10 -16.73
N ARG A 140 0.19 3.36 -17.43
CA ARG A 140 0.02 3.00 -18.85
C ARG A 140 1.16 3.48 -19.76
N ARG A 141 1.86 4.57 -19.40
CA ARG A 141 2.96 5.12 -20.20
C ARG A 141 4.24 4.32 -20.01
N ARG A 142 4.46 3.78 -18.82
CA ARG A 142 5.63 2.98 -18.45
C ARG A 142 5.39 1.49 -18.72
N ASP A 143 4.23 0.98 -18.34
CA ASP A 143 3.86 -0.44 -18.37
C ASP A 143 3.18 -0.79 -19.73
N LYS A 144 3.89 -0.55 -20.84
CA LYS A 144 3.33 -0.61 -22.21
C LYS A 144 2.78 -2.00 -22.60
N ASN A 145 3.40 -3.06 -22.08
CA ASN A 145 3.04 -4.45 -22.38
C ASN A 145 1.98 -5.02 -21.42
N LEU A 146 1.58 -4.22 -20.43
CA LEU A 146 0.59 -4.60 -19.44
C LEU A 146 -0.74 -3.86 -19.64
N ARG A 147 -1.81 -4.46 -19.12
CA ARG A 147 -3.15 -3.85 -19.08
C ARG A 147 -3.74 -4.03 -17.69
N ALA A 148 -4.33 -2.95 -17.18
CA ALA A 148 -5.07 -2.96 -15.92
C ALA A 148 -6.57 -2.98 -16.20
N ILE A 149 -7.29 -3.84 -15.49
CA ILE A 149 -8.75 -3.96 -15.53
C ILE A 149 -9.26 -3.55 -14.14
N ASP A 150 -10.22 -2.66 -14.06
CA ASP A 150 -10.82 -2.27 -12.79
C ASP A 150 -11.42 -3.49 -12.06
N ALA A 151 -11.06 -3.62 -10.80
CA ALA A 151 -11.51 -4.68 -9.91
C ALA A 151 -12.00 -4.13 -8.55
N SER A 152 -12.26 -2.82 -8.47
CA SER A 152 -12.72 -2.14 -7.25
C SER A 152 -14.00 -2.75 -6.69
N HIS A 153 -14.87 -3.27 -7.55
CA HIS A 153 -16.11 -3.94 -7.16
C HIS A 153 -15.92 -5.35 -6.54
N LEU A 154 -14.73 -5.92 -6.61
CA LEU A 154 -14.41 -7.25 -6.08
C LEU A 154 -13.68 -7.20 -4.74
N PHE A 155 -12.97 -6.10 -4.49
CA PHE A 155 -12.06 -5.98 -3.35
C PHE A 155 -12.32 -4.71 -2.56
N GLU A 156 -12.36 -4.82 -1.25
CA GLU A 156 -12.37 -3.64 -0.40
C GLU A 156 -11.10 -2.81 -0.58
N PRO A 157 -11.21 -1.48 -0.67
CA PRO A 157 -10.04 -0.62 -0.76
C PRO A 157 -9.19 -0.70 0.52
N ASN A 158 -7.89 -0.60 0.34
CA ASN A 158 -6.97 -0.38 1.46
C ASN A 158 -6.77 1.13 1.64
N THR A 159 -6.53 1.54 2.87
CA THR A 159 -6.11 2.92 3.14
C THR A 159 -4.61 2.97 3.32
N ILE A 160 -3.94 3.87 2.60
CA ILE A 160 -2.54 4.18 2.87
C ILE A 160 -2.47 5.22 3.99
N HIS A 161 -1.53 5.02 4.90
CA HIS A 161 -1.31 5.88 6.06
C HIS A 161 0.12 6.41 6.08
N VAL A 162 0.30 7.58 6.63
CA VAL A 162 1.57 7.99 7.21
C VAL A 162 1.58 7.52 8.66
N GLY A 163 2.54 6.67 9.01
CA GLY A 163 2.78 6.23 10.37
C GLY A 163 3.92 7.03 11.01
N ILE A 164 3.70 7.52 12.22
CA ILE A 164 4.67 8.25 13.02
C ILE A 164 4.70 7.68 14.43
N ARG A 165 5.86 7.71 15.07
CA ARG A 165 5.98 7.25 16.45
C ARG A 165 5.29 8.24 17.39
N ARG A 166 4.49 7.73 18.30
CA ARG A 166 3.90 8.48 19.40
C ARG A 166 5.00 9.19 20.20
N ASN A 167 4.72 10.36 20.69
CA ASN A 167 5.65 11.19 21.48
C ASN A 167 6.96 11.53 20.76
N HIS A 168 7.01 11.40 19.42
CA HIS A 168 8.15 11.84 18.65
C HIS A 168 8.02 13.31 18.28
N TYR A 169 9.09 14.08 18.50
CA TYR A 169 9.14 15.46 18.06
C TYR A 169 9.31 15.52 16.55
N LEU A 170 8.32 16.03 15.85
CA LEU A 170 8.39 16.24 14.42
C LEU A 170 9.05 17.57 14.09
N ARG A 171 10.13 17.54 13.33
CA ARG A 171 10.79 18.74 12.81
C ARG A 171 9.97 19.36 11.67
N GLY A 172 10.15 20.67 11.43
CA GLY A 172 9.36 21.41 10.43
C GLY A 172 9.35 20.78 9.04
N TYR A 173 10.49 20.22 8.58
CA TYR A 173 10.56 19.53 7.29
C TYR A 173 9.78 18.23 7.25
N MET A 174 9.57 17.54 8.38
CA MET A 174 8.73 16.33 8.43
C MET A 174 7.26 16.67 8.19
N TYR A 175 6.75 17.74 8.78
CA TYR A 175 5.40 18.24 8.47
C TYR A 175 5.26 18.60 6.99
N ALA A 176 6.27 19.28 6.43
CA ALA A 176 6.28 19.61 5.01
C ALA A 176 6.30 18.36 4.12
N PHE A 177 7.01 17.32 4.51
CA PHE A 177 7.01 16.04 3.80
C PHE A 177 5.62 15.38 3.83
N ILE A 178 5.00 15.31 5.02
CA ILE A 178 3.65 14.75 5.20
C ILE A 178 2.63 15.52 4.34
N GLU A 179 2.68 16.85 4.39
CA GLU A 179 1.77 17.71 3.61
C GLU A 179 2.00 17.59 2.10
N LEU A 180 3.24 17.44 1.64
CA LEU A 180 3.54 17.18 0.22
C LEU A 180 3.03 15.82 -0.24
N PHE A 181 3.01 14.83 0.63
CA PHE A 181 2.48 13.50 0.34
C PHE A 181 0.95 13.51 0.41
N ALA A 182 0.35 14.04 1.47
CA ALA A 182 -1.09 14.09 1.71
C ALA A 182 -1.51 15.54 2.07
N PRO A 183 -1.94 16.36 1.09
CA PRO A 183 -2.18 17.80 1.29
C PRO A 183 -3.23 18.17 2.34
N HIS A 184 -4.11 17.25 2.69
CA HIS A 184 -5.09 17.43 3.76
C HIS A 184 -4.50 17.26 5.16
N LEU A 185 -3.33 16.61 5.29
CA LEU A 185 -2.61 16.43 6.55
C LEU A 185 -1.75 17.67 6.87
N LYS A 186 -2.43 18.80 7.09
CA LYS A 186 -1.78 20.02 7.56
C LYS A 186 -1.19 19.83 8.95
N ARG A 187 -0.19 20.64 9.31
CA ARG A 187 0.48 20.59 10.60
C ARG A 187 -0.48 20.47 11.78
N GLN A 188 -1.51 21.30 11.81
CA GLN A 188 -2.52 21.28 12.89
C GLN A 188 -3.27 19.96 12.98
N VAL A 189 -3.58 19.32 11.83
CA VAL A 189 -4.25 18.01 11.78
C VAL A 189 -3.34 16.93 12.36
N VAL A 190 -2.06 16.95 11.99
CA VAL A 190 -1.05 16.01 12.48
C VAL A 190 -0.85 16.16 13.98
N GLU A 191 -0.65 17.39 14.48
CA GLU A 191 -0.47 17.68 15.91
C GLU A 191 -1.69 17.26 16.75
N LYS A 192 -2.91 17.53 16.26
CA LYS A 192 -4.13 17.07 16.90
C LYS A 192 -4.19 15.54 17.00
N ALA A 193 -3.91 14.82 15.93
CA ALA A 193 -3.93 13.36 15.92
C ALA A 193 -2.92 12.75 16.90
N ILE A 194 -1.71 13.34 16.99
CA ILE A 194 -0.69 12.93 17.96
C ILE A 194 -1.19 13.12 19.40
N THR A 195 -1.77 14.28 19.70
CA THR A 195 -2.27 14.63 21.04
C THR A 195 -3.43 13.71 21.44
N GLU A 196 -4.39 13.47 20.54
CA GLU A 196 -5.52 12.56 20.81
C GLU A 196 -5.05 11.12 21.05
N ALA A 197 -4.06 10.67 20.29
CA ALA A 197 -3.47 9.35 20.48
C ALA A 197 -2.75 9.24 21.85
N ALA A 198 -2.11 10.30 22.34
CA ALA A 198 -1.50 10.32 23.67
C ALA A 198 -2.56 10.23 24.77
N THR A 199 -3.67 10.98 24.65
CA THR A 199 -4.74 11.06 25.65
C THR A 199 -5.54 9.76 25.78
N ARG A 200 -5.75 9.01 24.67
CA ARG A 200 -6.48 7.73 24.71
C ARG A 200 -5.80 6.69 25.58
N ARG A 201 -4.47 6.64 25.62
CA ARG A 201 -3.72 5.68 26.44
C ARG A 201 -3.68 6.05 27.92
N ALA A 202 -3.80 7.33 28.27
CA ALA A 202 -3.84 7.76 29.67
C ALA A 202 -5.17 7.42 30.38
N ARG A 203 -6.17 6.92 29.62
CA ARG A 203 -7.50 6.54 30.13
C ARG A 203 -7.71 5.01 30.23
N ILE A 204 -6.70 4.23 29.85
CA ILE A 204 -6.66 2.75 29.99
C ILE A 204 -5.67 2.38 31.10
#